data_762c04866b5a2cd5beb5f93d6ef7fd13
#
_entry.id   762c04866b5a2cd5beb5f93d6ef7fd13
#
_cell.length_a   1.000
_cell.length_b   1.000
_cell.length_c   1.000
_cell.angle_alpha   90.00
_cell.angle_beta   90.00
_cell.angle_gamma   90.00
#
_symmetry.space_group_name_H-M   'P 1'
#
loop_
_entity.id
_entity.type
_entity.pdbx_description
1 polymer ?
#
loop_
_entity_poly.entity_id
_entity_poly.type
_entity_poly.pdbx_seq_one_letter_code
_entity_poly.pdbx_strand_id
1 'polypeptide(L)'
;RMNEYVPTVEMEPYQVMHSMDTELPQSFTWSNVDGVNYLTKSLNQHIPVYCGSCWAHGSVSSLADRIKIMRKAAWPDINLSIQFILNCQMGGSCNGGDHLATYKAIHEYGSIPYEDCMVYQACSSDSKEEACKNKQDFICSPNNICRTCDTFSNRGGVCNPILHYPNATVASYGAVRGSDNMMAEIYK
;
A
#
# COMPACT_ATOMS: atom_id res chain seq x y z
N ARG A 1 16.77 -12.46 -15.69
CA ARG A 1 16.02 -13.60 -15.08
C ARG A 1 15.31 -13.03 -13.88
N MET A 2 13.99 -12.90 -13.93
CA MET A 2 13.18 -12.66 -12.75
C MET A 2 13.33 -13.89 -11.84
N ASN A 3 13.83 -13.71 -10.63
CA ASN A 3 13.82 -14.76 -9.65
C ASN A 3 12.35 -15.07 -9.34
N GLU A 4 11.95 -16.30 -9.61
CA GLU A 4 10.65 -16.82 -9.30
C GLU A 4 10.52 -16.85 -7.76
N TYR A 5 9.82 -15.84 -7.20
CA TYR A 5 9.53 -15.80 -5.78
C TYR A 5 8.46 -16.85 -5.48
N VAL A 6 8.85 -17.92 -4.84
CA VAL A 6 7.92 -18.92 -4.30
C VAL A 6 7.49 -18.45 -2.91
N PRO A 7 6.21 -18.06 -2.73
CA PRO A 7 5.74 -17.66 -1.40
C PRO A 7 5.82 -18.86 -0.45
N THR A 8 6.56 -18.72 0.63
CA THR A 8 6.69 -19.71 1.72
C THR A 8 5.62 -19.53 2.80
N VAL A 9 4.47 -18.98 2.47
CA VAL A 9 3.37 -18.82 3.40
C VAL A 9 2.39 -19.97 3.17
N GLU A 10 2.29 -20.87 4.13
CA GLU A 10 1.19 -21.81 4.19
C GLU A 10 -0.11 -21.01 4.36
N MET A 11 -1.05 -21.19 3.43
CA MET A 11 -2.38 -20.62 3.57
C MET A 11 -3.02 -21.25 4.81
N GLU A 12 -3.48 -20.43 5.73
CA GLU A 12 -4.26 -20.90 6.87
C GLU A 12 -5.43 -21.77 6.35
N PRO A 13 -5.65 -23.00 6.87
CA PRO A 13 -6.73 -23.88 6.45
C PRO A 13 -8.12 -23.22 6.46
N TYR A 14 -8.28 -22.21 7.29
CA TYR A 14 -9.43 -21.34 7.42
C TYR A 14 -9.85 -20.62 6.12
N GLN A 15 -8.90 -20.20 5.30
CA GLN A 15 -9.21 -19.49 4.04
C GLN A 15 -9.79 -20.41 2.97
N VAL A 16 -9.40 -21.66 2.96
CA VAL A 16 -9.89 -22.67 2.00
C VAL A 16 -11.30 -23.16 2.35
N MET A 17 -11.61 -23.29 3.64
CA MET A 17 -12.93 -23.82 4.09
C MET A 17 -14.08 -22.82 3.90
N HIS A 18 -13.82 -21.50 3.93
CA HIS A 18 -14.87 -20.49 3.76
C HIS A 18 -15.30 -20.28 2.30
N SER A 19 -14.45 -20.63 1.34
CA SER A 19 -14.78 -20.50 -0.08
C SER A 19 -15.75 -21.56 -0.58
N MET A 20 -15.95 -22.64 0.14
CA MET A 20 -16.78 -23.76 -0.32
C MET A 20 -18.27 -23.68 0.09
N ASP A 21 -18.62 -22.87 1.10
CA ASP A 21 -19.98 -22.84 1.66
C ASP A 21 -20.74 -21.52 1.39
N THR A 22 -20.14 -20.54 0.72
CA THR A 22 -20.81 -19.28 0.44
C THR A 22 -21.33 -19.26 -0.99
N GLU A 23 -22.64 -19.20 -1.17
CA GLU A 23 -23.25 -18.92 -2.48
C GLU A 23 -22.86 -17.49 -2.89
N LEU A 24 -21.95 -17.39 -3.87
CA LEU A 24 -21.46 -16.11 -4.35
C LEU A 24 -22.49 -15.44 -5.26
N PRO A 25 -22.69 -14.12 -5.17
CA PRO A 25 -23.56 -13.41 -6.08
C PRO A 25 -23.01 -13.47 -7.51
N GLN A 26 -23.89 -13.39 -8.50
CA GLN A 26 -23.52 -13.39 -9.92
C GLN A 26 -22.62 -12.18 -10.30
N SER A 27 -22.75 -11.06 -9.57
CA SER A 27 -21.92 -9.87 -9.70
C SER A 27 -21.77 -9.19 -8.36
N PHE A 28 -20.61 -8.61 -8.10
CA PHE A 28 -20.34 -7.89 -6.87
C PHE A 28 -19.31 -6.77 -7.09
N THR A 29 -19.49 -5.65 -6.41
CA THR A 29 -18.50 -4.55 -6.36
C THR A 29 -18.55 -3.81 -5.03
N TRP A 30 -17.40 -3.59 -4.41
CA TRP A 30 -17.29 -2.77 -3.22
C TRP A 30 -17.52 -1.28 -3.46
N SER A 31 -17.52 -0.83 -4.72
CA SER A 31 -17.84 0.57 -5.05
C SER A 31 -19.30 0.94 -4.81
N ASN A 32 -20.19 -0.05 -4.71
CA ASN A 32 -21.61 0.16 -4.43
C ASN A 32 -22.23 -1.06 -3.75
N VAL A 33 -22.21 -1.06 -2.44
CA VAL A 33 -22.94 -2.04 -1.63
C VAL A 33 -24.04 -1.28 -0.90
N ASP A 34 -25.29 -1.52 -1.28
CA ASP A 34 -26.48 -0.83 -0.75
C ASP A 34 -26.36 0.72 -0.78
N GLY A 35 -25.80 1.25 -1.86
CA GLY A 35 -25.60 2.69 -2.04
C GLY A 35 -24.36 3.27 -1.35
N VAL A 36 -23.55 2.45 -0.68
CA VAL A 36 -22.32 2.86 0.01
C VAL A 36 -21.10 2.47 -0.82
N ASN A 37 -20.18 3.43 -1.00
CA ASN A 37 -18.88 3.18 -1.62
C ASN A 37 -17.82 2.83 -0.55
N TYR A 38 -17.30 1.61 -0.62
CA TYR A 38 -16.26 1.11 0.29
C TYR A 38 -14.84 1.20 -0.29
N LEU A 39 -14.69 1.75 -1.50
CA LEU A 39 -13.38 1.95 -2.09
C LEU A 39 -12.80 3.32 -1.69
N THR A 40 -11.49 3.37 -1.54
CA THR A 40 -10.73 4.60 -1.34
C THR A 40 -10.50 5.32 -2.68
N LYS A 41 -9.73 6.42 -2.66
CA LYS A 41 -9.48 7.23 -3.86
C LYS A 41 -8.69 6.49 -4.93
N SER A 42 -8.99 6.77 -6.21
CA SER A 42 -8.16 6.35 -7.33
C SER A 42 -6.89 7.19 -7.41
N LEU A 43 -5.76 6.54 -7.71
CA LEU A 43 -4.43 7.14 -7.75
C LEU A 43 -3.78 6.93 -9.12
N ASN A 44 -2.86 7.83 -9.50
CA ASN A 44 -2.05 7.71 -10.69
C ASN A 44 -0.56 7.60 -10.32
N GLN A 45 0.05 6.46 -10.64
CA GLN A 45 1.45 6.18 -10.29
C GLN A 45 2.46 7.07 -11.04
N HIS A 46 2.07 7.71 -12.14
CA HIS A 46 2.94 8.54 -12.99
C HIS A 46 2.83 10.04 -12.72
N ILE A 47 2.31 10.43 -11.57
CA ILE A 47 2.22 11.83 -11.14
C ILE A 47 2.97 11.99 -9.82
N PRO A 48 3.94 12.94 -9.71
CA PRO A 48 4.30 14.01 -10.67
C PRO A 48 5.21 13.59 -11.82
N VAL A 49 5.87 12.43 -11.75
CA VAL A 49 6.79 11.91 -12.79
C VAL A 49 6.57 10.42 -13.00
N TYR A 50 7.22 9.84 -14.01
CA TYR A 50 7.14 8.41 -14.29
C TYR A 50 7.71 7.57 -13.14
N CYS A 51 6.94 6.58 -12.69
CA CYS A 51 7.36 5.58 -11.70
C CYS A 51 6.58 4.28 -11.94
N GLY A 52 7.28 3.16 -12.09
CA GLY A 52 6.71 1.83 -12.28
C GLY A 52 6.29 1.19 -10.96
N SER A 53 5.42 1.85 -10.19
CA SER A 53 4.99 1.45 -8.85
C SER A 53 3.57 0.85 -8.79
N CYS A 54 3.08 0.27 -9.89
CA CYS A 54 1.75 -0.37 -9.92
C CYS A 54 1.60 -1.46 -8.84
N TRP A 55 2.65 -2.20 -8.57
CA TRP A 55 2.73 -3.22 -7.52
C TRP A 55 2.48 -2.63 -6.12
N ALA A 56 3.08 -1.47 -5.81
CA ALA A 56 2.88 -0.76 -4.55
C ALA A 56 1.47 -0.13 -4.48
N HIS A 57 1.01 0.50 -5.57
CA HIS A 57 -0.34 1.07 -5.65
C HIS A 57 -1.41 0.01 -5.46
N GLY A 58 -1.32 -1.11 -6.17
CA GLY A 58 -2.30 -2.19 -6.06
C GLY A 58 -2.37 -2.78 -4.65
N SER A 59 -1.22 -3.07 -4.03
CA SER A 59 -1.19 -3.64 -2.68
C SER A 59 -1.66 -2.66 -1.61
N VAL A 60 -1.17 -1.42 -1.64
CA VAL A 60 -1.49 -0.41 -0.60
C VAL A 60 -2.93 0.09 -0.72
N SER A 61 -3.44 0.29 -1.95
CA SER A 61 -4.85 0.67 -2.15
C SER A 61 -5.80 -0.44 -1.71
N SER A 62 -5.51 -1.70 -2.02
CA SER A 62 -6.31 -2.83 -1.55
C SER A 62 -6.32 -2.93 -0.02
N LEU A 63 -5.19 -2.64 0.64
CA LEU A 63 -5.12 -2.60 2.10
C LEU A 63 -5.98 -1.45 2.68
N ALA A 64 -5.92 -0.27 2.06
CA ALA A 64 -6.74 0.88 2.46
C ALA A 64 -8.24 0.60 2.27
N ASP A 65 -8.62 -0.06 1.17
CA ASP A 65 -10.00 -0.48 0.92
C ASP A 65 -10.49 -1.48 1.98
N ARG A 66 -9.67 -2.47 2.33
CA ARG A 66 -9.99 -3.43 3.41
C ARG A 66 -10.18 -2.74 4.76
N ILE A 67 -9.38 -1.73 5.08
CA ILE A 67 -9.57 -0.90 6.28
C ILE A 67 -10.91 -0.16 6.22
N LYS A 68 -11.28 0.40 5.08
CA LYS A 68 -12.56 1.08 4.90
C LYS A 68 -13.75 0.12 5.03
N ILE A 69 -13.64 -1.09 4.48
CA ILE A 69 -14.64 -2.15 4.65
C ILE A 69 -14.80 -2.50 6.14
N MET A 70 -13.71 -2.78 6.85
CA MET A 70 -13.73 -3.09 8.28
C MET A 70 -14.35 -1.96 9.12
N ARG A 71 -14.11 -0.71 8.74
CA ARG A 71 -14.67 0.48 9.39
C ARG A 71 -16.10 0.81 8.94
N LYS A 72 -16.71 -0.04 8.07
CA LYS A 72 -18.06 0.17 7.52
C LYS A 72 -18.21 1.54 6.85
N ALA A 73 -17.20 1.93 6.08
CA ALA A 73 -17.10 3.23 5.41
C ALA A 73 -17.20 4.46 6.35
N ALA A 74 -16.86 4.30 7.64
CA ALA A 74 -16.83 5.44 8.57
C ALA A 74 -15.79 6.48 8.13
N TRP A 75 -16.19 7.73 8.09
CA TRP A 75 -15.32 8.87 7.79
C TRP A 75 -14.30 9.11 8.93
N PRO A 76 -13.09 9.60 8.67
CA PRO A 76 -12.46 9.82 7.36
C PRO A 76 -11.94 8.53 6.73
N ASP A 77 -11.76 8.54 5.39
CA ASP A 77 -11.04 7.49 4.69
C ASP A 77 -9.58 7.46 5.15
N ILE A 78 -9.06 6.26 5.40
CA ILE A 78 -7.66 6.07 5.76
C ILE A 78 -6.90 5.69 4.49
N ASN A 79 -6.02 6.59 4.04
CA ASN A 79 -5.10 6.34 2.95
C ASN A 79 -3.71 6.07 3.54
N LEU A 80 -2.97 5.16 2.91
CA LEU A 80 -1.67 4.69 3.39
C LEU A 80 -0.54 5.20 2.49
N SER A 81 0.65 5.36 3.05
CA SER A 81 1.78 5.94 2.34
C SER A 81 2.44 4.95 1.37
N ILE A 82 2.17 5.12 0.07
CA ILE A 82 2.88 4.41 -1.00
C ILE A 82 4.34 4.87 -1.06
N GLN A 83 4.62 6.15 -0.77
CA GLN A 83 5.99 6.66 -0.78
C GLN A 83 6.87 6.00 0.27
N PHE A 84 6.34 5.69 1.46
CA PHE A 84 7.04 4.90 2.48
C PHE A 84 7.48 3.54 1.94
N ILE A 85 6.61 2.85 1.21
CA ILE A 85 6.93 1.56 0.57
C ILE A 85 8.11 1.69 -0.40
N LEU A 86 8.13 2.77 -1.20
CA LEU A 86 9.22 3.04 -2.15
C LEU A 86 10.51 3.43 -1.43
N ASN A 87 10.45 4.32 -0.44
CA ASN A 87 11.61 4.78 0.32
C ASN A 87 12.29 3.66 1.08
N CYS A 88 11.51 2.72 1.62
CA CYS A 88 12.02 1.57 2.36
C CYS A 88 12.18 0.31 1.49
N GLN A 89 11.98 0.41 0.18
CA GLN A 89 12.12 -0.69 -0.79
C GLN A 89 11.35 -1.97 -0.37
N MET A 90 10.14 -1.78 0.15
CA MET A 90 9.31 -2.85 0.67
C MET A 90 8.60 -3.61 -0.47
N GLY A 91 9.36 -4.35 -1.24
CA GLY A 91 8.90 -5.16 -2.36
C GLY A 91 9.37 -4.69 -3.74
N GLY A 92 10.09 -3.56 -3.83
CA GLY A 92 10.62 -3.06 -5.10
C GLY A 92 10.90 -1.56 -5.12
N SER A 93 10.87 -0.97 -6.34
CA SER A 93 11.19 0.43 -6.59
C SER A 93 10.33 1.00 -7.72
N CYS A 94 10.67 2.21 -8.22
CA CYS A 94 10.07 2.76 -9.44
C CYS A 94 10.42 1.97 -10.72
N ASN A 95 11.35 1.01 -10.65
CA ASN A 95 11.70 0.12 -11.76
C ASN A 95 10.90 -1.20 -11.77
N GLY A 96 9.97 -1.37 -10.82
CA GLY A 96 9.13 -2.56 -10.66
C GLY A 96 9.25 -3.18 -9.27
N GLY A 97 8.38 -4.14 -8.99
CA GLY A 97 8.37 -4.83 -7.70
C GLY A 97 7.29 -5.90 -7.61
N ASP A 98 7.09 -6.41 -6.40
CA ASP A 98 6.18 -7.51 -6.09
C ASP A 98 5.19 -7.10 -4.99
N HIS A 99 3.90 -7.28 -5.27
CA HIS A 99 2.81 -6.91 -4.37
C HIS A 99 2.73 -7.80 -3.12
N LEU A 100 3.10 -9.08 -3.23
CA LEU A 100 3.09 -10.01 -2.10
C LEU A 100 4.27 -9.73 -1.16
N ALA A 101 5.44 -9.41 -1.73
CA ALA A 101 6.59 -8.95 -0.97
C ALA A 101 6.28 -7.66 -0.19
N THR A 102 5.41 -6.79 -0.71
CA THR A 102 4.94 -5.60 0.01
C THR A 102 4.18 -5.96 1.29
N TYR A 103 3.21 -6.86 1.23
CA TYR A 103 2.47 -7.28 2.42
C TYR A 103 3.37 -7.96 3.46
N LYS A 104 4.29 -8.81 2.99
CA LYS A 104 5.30 -9.42 3.84
C LYS A 104 6.14 -8.37 4.55
N ALA A 105 6.66 -7.40 3.81
CA ALA A 105 7.52 -6.35 4.37
C ALA A 105 6.76 -5.46 5.39
N ILE A 106 5.50 -5.10 5.12
CA ILE A 106 4.67 -4.36 6.09
C ILE A 106 4.43 -5.18 7.36
N HIS A 107 4.16 -6.48 7.20
CA HIS A 107 3.97 -7.39 8.33
C HIS A 107 5.22 -7.50 9.20
N GLU A 108 6.39 -7.69 8.58
CA GLU A 108 7.67 -7.81 9.28
C GLU A 108 8.14 -6.49 9.91
N TYR A 109 7.90 -5.36 9.23
CA TYR A 109 8.20 -4.03 9.78
C TYR A 109 7.25 -3.65 10.93
N GLY A 110 6.04 -4.20 10.93
CA GLY A 110 5.01 -4.02 11.94
C GLY A 110 4.03 -2.89 11.68
N SER A 111 4.27 -2.03 10.68
CA SER A 111 3.35 -0.92 10.38
C SER A 111 3.56 -0.32 8.99
N ILE A 112 2.53 0.39 8.52
CA ILE A 112 2.60 1.31 7.37
C ILE A 112 1.97 2.65 7.79
N PRO A 113 2.67 3.80 7.66
CA PRO A 113 2.14 5.10 8.03
C PRO A 113 0.99 5.54 7.11
N TYR A 114 0.16 6.45 7.60
CA TYR A 114 -0.85 7.12 6.77
C TYR A 114 -0.16 8.00 5.72
N GLU A 115 -0.88 8.29 4.63
CA GLU A 115 -0.36 9.00 3.46
C GLU A 115 0.17 10.41 3.78
N ASP A 116 -0.45 11.11 4.74
CA ASP A 116 -0.05 12.45 5.15
C ASP A 116 1.31 12.49 5.86
N CYS A 117 1.79 11.37 6.39
CA CYS A 117 3.18 11.23 6.88
C CYS A 117 4.21 11.45 5.78
N MET A 118 3.96 10.84 4.60
CA MET A 118 4.83 10.94 3.43
C MET A 118 3.99 10.80 2.16
N VAL A 119 3.71 11.95 1.53
CA VAL A 119 2.92 12.04 0.30
C VAL A 119 3.67 11.41 -0.87
N TYR A 120 2.94 10.79 -1.79
CA TYR A 120 3.51 10.17 -2.98
C TYR A 120 4.23 11.18 -3.87
N GLN A 121 5.46 10.88 -4.25
CA GLN A 121 6.35 11.73 -5.06
C GLN A 121 6.77 11.07 -6.37
N ALA A 122 6.32 9.83 -6.63
CA ALA A 122 6.70 9.02 -7.79
C ALA A 122 8.22 8.82 -7.94
N CYS A 123 8.94 8.73 -6.82
CA CYS A 123 10.39 8.58 -6.78
C CYS A 123 10.80 7.44 -5.85
N SER A 124 11.90 6.79 -6.19
CA SER A 124 12.66 5.88 -5.35
C SER A 124 14.16 6.19 -5.47
N SER A 125 14.98 5.65 -4.61
CA SER A 125 16.44 5.93 -4.58
C SER A 125 17.16 5.60 -5.89
N ASP A 126 16.61 4.70 -6.71
CA ASP A 126 17.12 4.28 -8.01
C ASP A 126 16.44 4.95 -9.21
N SER A 127 15.47 5.84 -9.00
CA SER A 127 14.79 6.60 -10.07
C SER A 127 15.79 7.46 -10.85
N LYS A 128 15.56 7.63 -12.16
CA LYS A 128 16.41 8.42 -13.05
C LYS A 128 15.85 9.82 -13.35
N GLU A 129 14.61 10.06 -13.00
CA GLU A 129 13.91 11.31 -13.22
C GLU A 129 14.61 12.48 -12.50
N GLU A 130 14.65 13.65 -13.16
CA GLU A 130 15.28 14.86 -12.60
C GLU A 130 14.66 15.28 -11.25
N ALA A 131 13.36 15.10 -11.09
CA ALA A 131 12.66 15.34 -9.83
C ALA A 131 13.15 14.43 -8.68
N CYS A 132 13.78 13.30 -9.00
CA CYS A 132 14.27 12.29 -8.05
C CYS A 132 15.79 12.33 -7.87
N LYS A 133 16.47 13.40 -8.28
CA LYS A 133 17.94 13.48 -8.28
C LYS A 133 18.57 13.44 -6.88
N ASN A 134 17.92 14.01 -5.89
CA ASN A 134 18.38 13.95 -4.51
C ASN A 134 17.98 12.60 -3.87
N LYS A 135 18.85 11.59 -4.05
CA LYS A 135 18.58 10.21 -3.62
C LYS A 135 18.37 10.08 -2.11
N GLN A 136 18.90 11.00 -1.32
CA GLN A 136 18.75 10.99 0.15
C GLN A 136 17.29 11.23 0.58
N ASP A 137 16.46 11.85 -0.26
CA ASP A 137 15.03 12.06 0.02
C ASP A 137 14.21 10.76 -0.17
N PHE A 138 14.80 9.72 -0.76
CA PHE A 138 14.12 8.48 -1.15
C PHE A 138 14.76 7.22 -0.55
N ILE A 139 15.46 7.35 0.57
CA ILE A 139 15.97 6.23 1.36
C ILE A 139 15.11 6.02 2.61
N CYS A 140 15.18 4.82 3.21
CA CYS A 140 14.49 4.52 4.45
C CYS A 140 15.17 5.21 5.64
N SER A 141 14.69 6.38 6.00
CA SER A 141 15.15 7.17 7.15
C SER A 141 13.96 7.73 7.93
N PRO A 142 14.10 8.07 9.21
CA PRO A 142 12.99 8.63 9.99
C PRO A 142 12.30 9.82 9.31
N ASN A 143 13.04 10.73 8.70
CA ASN A 143 12.50 11.87 7.94
C ASN A 143 11.77 11.46 6.65
N ASN A 144 12.04 10.29 6.11
CA ASN A 144 11.43 9.81 4.88
C ASN A 144 10.35 8.74 5.14
N ILE A 145 10.06 8.48 6.42
CA ILE A 145 8.94 7.64 6.87
C ILE A 145 7.75 8.51 7.28
N CYS A 146 7.97 9.41 8.24
CA CYS A 146 6.96 10.38 8.66
C CYS A 146 7.64 11.65 9.13
N ARG A 147 7.23 12.82 8.60
CA ARG A 147 7.86 14.11 8.93
C ARG A 147 6.85 15.24 9.02
N THR A 148 7.20 16.24 9.82
CA THR A 148 6.60 17.57 9.76
C THR A 148 7.64 18.57 9.28
N CYS A 149 7.23 19.54 8.45
CA CYS A 149 8.15 20.54 7.90
C CYS A 149 7.68 21.95 8.28
N ASP A 150 8.63 22.78 8.68
CA ASP A 150 8.41 24.22 8.83
C ASP A 150 8.46 24.88 7.46
N THR A 151 7.36 25.49 7.02
CA THR A 151 7.23 26.15 5.72
C THR A 151 7.42 27.66 5.78
N PHE A 152 7.64 28.24 6.97
CA PHE A 152 7.80 29.69 7.16
C PHE A 152 9.22 30.20 6.93
N SER A 153 10.13 29.34 6.53
CA SER A 153 11.50 29.72 6.19
C SER A 153 11.59 30.26 4.75
N ASN A 154 12.23 31.39 4.54
CA ASN A 154 12.52 31.98 3.22
C ASN A 154 13.46 31.10 2.36
N ARG A 155 14.04 30.05 2.92
CA ARG A 155 14.97 29.08 2.27
C ARG A 155 14.41 27.68 2.11
N GLY A 156 13.10 27.51 2.26
CA GLY A 156 12.46 26.22 2.40
C GLY A 156 12.37 25.79 3.88
N GLY A 157 11.44 24.90 4.20
CA GLY A 157 11.22 24.44 5.56
C GLY A 157 12.29 23.48 6.05
N VAL A 158 12.49 23.43 7.36
CA VAL A 158 13.25 22.37 8.03
C VAL A 158 12.28 21.24 8.35
N CYS A 159 12.58 20.04 7.93
CA CYS A 159 11.77 18.87 8.21
C CYS A 159 12.35 18.09 9.40
N ASN A 160 11.49 17.72 10.33
CA ASN A 160 11.82 16.90 11.49
C ASN A 160 11.02 15.60 11.47
N PRO A 161 11.61 14.45 11.86
CA PRO A 161 10.92 13.18 11.89
C PRO A 161 9.84 13.15 12.98
N ILE A 162 8.71 12.54 12.66
CA ILE A 162 7.69 12.18 13.62
C ILE A 162 7.87 10.69 13.92
N LEU A 163 8.22 10.35 15.17
CA LEU A 163 8.51 8.97 15.55
C LEU A 163 7.26 8.18 15.97
N HIS A 164 6.20 8.88 16.38
CA HIS A 164 4.91 8.30 16.74
C HIS A 164 3.84 8.88 15.82
N TYR A 165 3.39 8.09 14.86
CA TYR A 165 2.47 8.51 13.81
C TYR A 165 1.31 7.53 13.65
N PRO A 166 0.14 7.99 13.15
CA PRO A 166 -0.95 7.10 12.79
C PRO A 166 -0.50 6.09 11.72
N ASN A 167 -0.83 4.83 11.94
CA ASN A 167 -0.42 3.75 11.05
C ASN A 167 -1.45 2.62 11.02
N ALA A 168 -1.28 1.72 10.06
CA ALA A 168 -2.00 0.46 9.96
C ALA A 168 -1.00 -0.71 9.98
N THR A 169 -1.51 -1.91 10.19
CA THR A 169 -0.71 -3.14 10.23
C THR A 169 -1.31 -4.20 9.31
N VAL A 170 -0.49 -5.16 8.91
CA VAL A 170 -0.91 -6.39 8.22
C VAL A 170 -0.75 -7.54 9.19
N ALA A 171 -1.85 -8.07 9.71
CA ALA A 171 -1.81 -9.18 10.67
C ALA A 171 -1.46 -10.51 9.98
N SER A 172 -1.99 -10.73 8.75
CA SER A 172 -1.71 -11.90 7.93
C SER A 172 -1.77 -11.54 6.45
N TYR A 173 -1.09 -12.30 5.63
CA TYR A 173 -1.08 -12.13 4.17
C TYR A 173 -0.89 -13.50 3.51
N GLY A 174 -1.25 -13.60 2.22
CA GLY A 174 -1.09 -14.84 1.47
C GLY A 174 -1.49 -14.68 0.01
N ALA A 175 -1.40 -15.77 -0.74
CA ALA A 175 -1.78 -15.83 -2.15
C ALA A 175 -3.04 -16.68 -2.31
N VAL A 176 -4.03 -16.13 -3.01
CA VAL A 176 -5.27 -16.82 -3.38
C VAL A 176 -5.22 -17.17 -4.87
N ARG A 177 -5.55 -18.40 -5.22
CA ARG A 177 -5.52 -18.89 -6.61
C ARG A 177 -6.86 -19.50 -7.00
N GLY A 178 -7.18 -19.38 -8.29
CA GLY A 178 -8.46 -19.85 -8.86
C GLY A 178 -9.56 -18.79 -8.75
N SER A 179 -10.43 -18.74 -9.78
CA SER A 179 -11.48 -17.72 -9.89
C SER A 179 -12.42 -17.74 -8.69
N ASP A 180 -12.90 -18.91 -8.31
CA ASP A 180 -13.89 -19.04 -7.22
C ASP A 180 -13.31 -18.61 -5.88
N ASN A 181 -12.07 -19.00 -5.58
CA ASN A 181 -11.38 -18.59 -4.36
C ASN A 181 -11.12 -17.07 -4.34
N MET A 182 -10.72 -16.49 -5.49
CA MET A 182 -10.52 -15.03 -5.59
C MET A 182 -11.83 -14.26 -5.43
N MET A 183 -12.92 -14.74 -6.05
CA MET A 183 -14.25 -14.13 -5.88
C MET A 183 -14.70 -14.21 -4.41
N ALA A 184 -14.53 -15.37 -3.77
CA ALA A 184 -14.87 -15.55 -2.36
C ALA A 184 -14.06 -14.62 -1.45
N GLU A 185 -12.75 -14.47 -1.69
CA GLU A 185 -11.89 -13.58 -0.93
C GLU A 185 -12.23 -12.09 -1.12
N ILE A 186 -12.66 -11.71 -2.33
CA ILE A 186 -13.13 -10.32 -2.61
C ILE A 186 -14.47 -10.06 -1.92
N TYR A 187 -15.38 -11.03 -1.90
CA TYR A 187 -16.71 -10.88 -1.33
C TYR A 187 -16.73 -10.86 0.20
N LYS A 188 -15.75 -11.47 0.84
CA LYS A 188 -15.58 -11.58 2.29
C LYS A 188 -15.25 -10.22 2.94
#